data_8d9f4a0c4a77eb70b3aa67ed6538cb76
#
_entry.id   8d9f4a0c4a77eb70b3aa67ed6538cb76
#
_cell.length_a   1.000
_cell.length_b   1.000
_cell.length_c   1.000
_cell.angle_alpha   90.00
_cell.angle_beta   90.00
_cell.angle_gamma   90.00
#
_symmetry.space_group_name_H-M   'P 1'
#
loop_
_entity.id
_entity.type
_entity.pdbx_description
1 polymer ?
#
loop_
_entity_poly.entity_id
_entity_poly.type
_entity_poly.pdbx_seq_one_letter_code
_entity_poly.pdbx_strand_id
1 'polypeptide(L)'
;MQKKHNTLFHSDGVQVLGKLPVDVQELGVDMMSFSAHKFYGPKGVGALYIKKGITMKPLINGGSQEKSLRAGTENVGGIAGLGCAAELVTKSLSDVGPTLTALETQFKTKFSKQHTNIIYNGFEDNHLPGLISLTIPGIASDLLLIHLDNENIAVSSGSACSAGTISPSSVLKAMGISDKQNLETIRISAGRDNTSTEVNQVVEAMTPLLLPSLEMQDE
;
A
#
# COMPACT_ATOMS: atom_id res chain seq x y z
N MET A 1 4.04 -12.11 -22.80
CA MET A 1 3.00 -11.49 -23.64
C MET A 1 3.54 -10.34 -24.49
N GLN A 2 4.20 -9.33 -23.91
CA GLN A 2 4.71 -8.12 -24.59
C GLN A 2 5.54 -8.42 -25.84
N LYS A 3 6.59 -9.22 -25.74
CA LYS A 3 7.48 -9.58 -26.87
C LYS A 3 6.77 -10.30 -28.01
N LYS A 4 5.70 -11.04 -27.73
CA LYS A 4 4.97 -11.84 -28.72
C LYS A 4 3.99 -11.01 -29.58
N HIS A 5 3.51 -9.88 -29.03
CA HIS A 5 2.44 -9.09 -29.67
C HIS A 5 2.82 -7.64 -29.92
N ASN A 6 4.08 -7.25 -29.70
CA ASN A 6 4.56 -5.86 -29.81
C ASN A 6 3.67 -4.83 -29.06
N THR A 7 3.17 -5.25 -27.92
CA THR A 7 2.28 -4.46 -27.06
C THR A 7 3.13 -3.67 -26.05
N LEU A 8 2.84 -2.39 -25.86
CA LEU A 8 3.48 -1.59 -24.83
C LEU A 8 3.07 -2.06 -23.44
N PHE A 9 4.04 -2.09 -22.53
CA PHE A 9 3.85 -2.50 -21.15
C PHE A 9 4.06 -1.33 -20.20
N HIS A 10 2.97 -0.87 -19.58
CA HIS A 10 3.00 0.10 -18.48
C HIS A 10 2.70 -0.62 -17.16
N SER A 11 3.44 -0.28 -16.12
CA SER A 11 3.17 -0.72 -14.75
C SER A 11 3.01 0.48 -13.82
N ASP A 12 2.07 0.40 -12.89
CA ASP A 12 1.99 1.31 -11.76
C ASP A 12 3.04 0.90 -10.71
N GLY A 13 4.03 1.78 -10.49
CA GLY A 13 5.09 1.60 -9.50
C GLY A 13 4.90 2.45 -8.23
N VAL A 14 3.72 3.03 -8.05
CA VAL A 14 3.45 4.00 -6.96
C VAL A 14 3.73 3.42 -5.58
N GLN A 15 3.48 2.14 -5.34
CA GLN A 15 3.64 1.51 -4.02
C GLN A 15 4.96 0.76 -3.83
N VAL A 16 5.77 0.55 -4.88
CA VAL A 16 6.97 -0.31 -4.78
C VAL A 16 8.25 0.46 -4.48
N LEU A 17 8.37 1.71 -4.94
CA LEU A 17 9.59 2.50 -4.75
C LEU A 17 9.85 2.75 -3.26
N GLY A 18 11.04 2.42 -2.80
CA GLY A 18 11.44 2.50 -1.40
C GLY A 18 11.05 1.29 -0.53
N LYS A 19 10.41 0.27 -1.12
CA LYS A 19 10.09 -0.99 -0.43
C LYS A 19 10.73 -2.20 -1.11
N LEU A 20 10.77 -2.18 -2.44
CA LEU A 20 11.37 -3.23 -3.26
C LEU A 20 12.36 -2.60 -4.26
N PRO A 21 13.37 -3.35 -4.71
CA PRO A 21 14.21 -2.93 -5.82
C PRO A 21 13.37 -2.71 -7.09
N VAL A 22 13.65 -1.61 -7.79
CA VAL A 22 12.99 -1.28 -9.05
C VAL A 22 14.05 -1.09 -10.12
N ASP A 23 14.23 -2.09 -10.98
CA ASP A 23 15.01 -1.98 -12.22
C ASP A 23 14.06 -2.10 -13.41
N VAL A 24 13.83 -0.99 -14.09
CA VAL A 24 12.91 -0.91 -15.23
C VAL A 24 13.37 -1.74 -16.43
N GLN A 25 14.66 -2.06 -16.54
CA GLN A 25 15.19 -2.91 -17.59
C GLN A 25 14.92 -4.38 -17.29
N GLU A 26 15.16 -4.82 -16.06
CA GLU A 26 14.88 -6.18 -15.59
C GLU A 26 13.38 -6.46 -15.65
N LEU A 27 12.55 -5.52 -15.18
CA LEU A 27 11.09 -5.60 -15.25
C LEU A 27 10.58 -5.61 -16.70
N GLY A 28 11.37 -5.12 -17.64
CA GLY A 28 11.03 -5.06 -19.06
C GLY A 28 9.86 -4.12 -19.37
N VAL A 29 9.60 -3.13 -18.50
CA VAL A 29 8.53 -2.16 -18.70
C VAL A 29 8.91 -1.13 -19.75
N ASP A 30 7.93 -0.66 -20.52
CA ASP A 30 8.09 0.46 -21.44
C ASP A 30 7.76 1.80 -20.76
N MET A 31 6.87 1.76 -19.76
CA MET A 31 6.50 2.91 -18.94
C MET A 31 6.24 2.48 -17.50
N MET A 32 6.52 3.37 -16.54
CA MET A 32 6.23 3.12 -15.12
C MET A 32 5.91 4.42 -14.38
N SER A 33 4.81 4.43 -13.62
CA SER A 33 4.34 5.61 -12.89
C SER A 33 4.80 5.58 -11.44
N PHE A 34 5.12 6.77 -10.89
CA PHE A 34 5.51 6.96 -9.50
C PHE A 34 4.81 8.18 -8.91
N SER A 35 4.58 8.17 -7.59
CA SER A 35 4.03 9.32 -6.85
C SER A 35 4.87 9.59 -5.61
N ALA A 36 5.42 10.81 -5.52
CA ALA A 36 6.43 11.16 -4.51
C ALA A 36 5.97 10.92 -3.07
N HIS A 37 4.70 11.25 -2.75
CA HIS A 37 4.17 11.11 -1.40
C HIS A 37 4.04 9.64 -0.92
N LYS A 38 4.22 8.66 -1.80
CA LYS A 38 4.21 7.24 -1.44
C LYS A 38 5.58 6.71 -1.00
N PHE A 39 6.62 7.50 -1.23
CA PHE A 39 7.97 7.23 -0.76
C PHE A 39 8.60 8.45 -0.06
N TYR A 40 7.79 9.08 0.81
CA TYR A 40 8.17 10.17 1.72
C TYR A 40 8.53 11.51 1.06
N GLY A 41 8.19 11.67 -0.21
CA GLY A 41 8.33 12.93 -0.95
C GLY A 41 7.09 13.83 -0.83
N PRO A 42 7.10 15.00 -1.48
CA PRO A 42 5.99 15.95 -1.42
C PRO A 42 4.74 15.43 -2.14
N LYS A 43 3.57 15.88 -1.67
CA LYS A 43 2.29 15.67 -2.36
C LYS A 43 2.23 16.52 -3.63
N GLY A 44 1.41 16.11 -4.61
CA GLY A 44 1.15 16.87 -5.83
C GLY A 44 2.24 16.76 -6.91
N VAL A 45 3.20 15.86 -6.75
CA VAL A 45 4.25 15.58 -7.74
C VAL A 45 4.45 14.08 -7.92
N GLY A 46 4.70 13.68 -9.15
CA GLY A 46 5.00 12.31 -9.54
C GLY A 46 5.94 12.26 -10.74
N ALA A 47 6.30 11.07 -11.15
CA ALA A 47 7.16 10.84 -12.30
C ALA A 47 6.59 9.72 -13.17
N LEU A 48 6.83 9.83 -14.48
CA LEU A 48 6.58 8.76 -15.43
C LEU A 48 7.91 8.39 -16.10
N TYR A 49 8.36 7.18 -15.87
CA TYR A 49 9.42 6.60 -16.68
C TYR A 49 8.88 6.24 -18.06
N ILE A 50 9.60 6.64 -19.10
CA ILE A 50 9.31 6.29 -20.49
C ILE A 50 10.58 5.76 -21.11
N LYS A 51 10.54 4.53 -21.58
CA LYS A 51 11.66 3.90 -22.28
C LYS A 51 12.01 4.66 -23.57
N LYS A 52 13.30 4.82 -23.82
CA LYS A 52 13.78 5.51 -25.04
C LYS A 52 13.20 4.84 -26.31
N GLY A 53 12.66 5.65 -27.21
CA GLY A 53 12.03 5.21 -28.45
C GLY A 53 10.51 5.01 -28.36
N ILE A 54 9.91 5.11 -27.17
CA ILE A 54 8.45 5.13 -27.02
C ILE A 54 7.93 6.54 -27.30
N THR A 55 6.96 6.63 -28.17
CA THR A 55 6.26 7.89 -28.49
C THR A 55 4.94 7.95 -27.75
N MET A 56 4.69 9.05 -27.04
CA MET A 56 3.42 9.32 -26.35
C MET A 56 2.81 10.62 -26.86
N LYS A 57 1.47 10.67 -26.87
CA LYS A 57 0.75 11.93 -27.00
C LYS A 57 0.56 12.57 -25.62
N PRO A 58 0.81 13.88 -25.46
CA PRO A 58 0.55 14.55 -24.20
C PRO A 58 -0.94 14.52 -23.86
N LEU A 59 -1.26 14.31 -22.59
CA LEU A 59 -2.62 14.47 -22.08
C LEU A 59 -2.95 15.96 -21.86
N ILE A 60 -1.96 16.72 -21.39
CA ILE A 60 -2.08 18.19 -21.18
C ILE A 60 -1.29 18.87 -22.29
N ASN A 61 -2.02 19.53 -23.18
CA ASN A 61 -1.46 20.23 -24.33
C ASN A 61 -1.20 21.69 -24.00
N GLY A 62 -0.19 22.31 -24.66
CA GLY A 62 0.19 23.71 -24.48
C GLY A 62 1.65 23.96 -24.79
N GLY A 63 2.40 24.49 -23.82
CA GLY A 63 3.83 24.79 -23.98
C GLY A 63 4.71 23.53 -24.11
N SER A 64 6.00 23.75 -24.38
CA SER A 64 6.96 22.69 -24.66
C SER A 64 7.59 22.05 -23.42
N GLN A 65 7.06 22.29 -22.24
CA GLN A 65 7.58 21.72 -20.98
C GLN A 65 7.61 20.19 -21.04
N GLU A 66 8.48 19.59 -20.23
CA GLU A 66 8.70 18.12 -20.19
C GLU A 66 8.89 17.53 -21.63
N LYS A 67 9.64 18.20 -22.46
CA LYS A 67 9.88 17.80 -23.87
C LYS A 67 8.59 17.67 -24.67
N SER A 68 7.64 18.57 -24.45
CA SER A 68 6.28 18.57 -25.04
C SER A 68 5.41 17.37 -24.63
N LEU A 69 5.74 16.67 -23.56
CA LEU A 69 4.94 15.55 -23.05
C LEU A 69 3.93 15.98 -21.98
N ARG A 70 4.18 17.13 -21.32
CA ARG A 70 3.26 17.69 -20.32
C ARG A 70 3.45 19.19 -20.26
N ALA A 71 2.48 19.94 -20.75
CA ALA A 71 2.49 21.39 -20.75
C ALA A 71 2.23 21.99 -19.37
N GLY A 72 2.63 23.22 -19.17
CA GLY A 72 2.51 24.00 -17.93
C GLY A 72 3.84 24.11 -17.19
N THR A 73 4.02 25.23 -16.48
CA THR A 73 5.23 25.51 -15.70
C THR A 73 5.57 24.37 -14.74
N GLU A 74 6.82 23.99 -14.69
CA GLU A 74 7.31 22.89 -13.84
C GLU A 74 7.20 23.26 -12.37
N ASN A 75 6.74 22.34 -11.55
CA ASN A 75 6.79 22.44 -10.09
C ASN A 75 8.20 22.10 -9.59
N VAL A 76 9.14 23.04 -9.79
CA VAL A 76 10.57 22.81 -9.51
C VAL A 76 10.82 22.36 -8.05
N GLY A 77 10.15 22.99 -7.08
CA GLY A 77 10.28 22.61 -5.68
C GLY A 77 9.81 21.17 -5.40
N GLY A 78 8.65 20.80 -5.96
CA GLY A 78 8.12 19.44 -5.87
C GLY A 78 9.00 18.40 -6.56
N ILE A 79 9.53 18.73 -7.76
CA ILE A 79 10.41 17.86 -8.53
C ILE A 79 11.74 17.62 -7.78
N ALA A 80 12.33 18.67 -7.22
CA ALA A 80 13.55 18.55 -6.40
C ALA A 80 13.30 17.68 -5.15
N GLY A 81 12.15 17.90 -4.47
CA GLY A 81 11.75 17.08 -3.32
C GLY A 81 11.50 15.61 -3.67
N LEU A 82 10.92 15.33 -4.85
CA LEU A 82 10.76 13.97 -5.39
C LEU A 82 12.13 13.32 -5.60
N GLY A 83 13.07 14.04 -6.23
CA GLY A 83 14.42 13.53 -6.47
C GLY A 83 15.17 13.22 -5.18
N CYS A 84 15.11 14.12 -4.19
CA CYS A 84 15.68 13.90 -2.86
C CYS A 84 15.07 12.66 -2.17
N ALA A 85 13.75 12.54 -2.18
CA ALA A 85 13.06 11.39 -1.60
C ALA A 85 13.46 10.08 -2.28
N ALA A 86 13.53 10.06 -3.61
CA ALA A 86 13.96 8.89 -4.37
C ALA A 86 15.39 8.46 -4.02
N GLU A 87 16.31 9.42 -3.89
CA GLU A 87 17.69 9.15 -3.46
C GLU A 87 17.75 8.55 -2.04
N LEU A 88 17.01 9.14 -1.10
CA LEU A 88 16.98 8.67 0.29
C LEU A 88 16.44 7.26 0.43
N VAL A 89 15.29 6.94 -0.22
CA VAL A 89 14.70 5.61 -0.12
C VAL A 89 15.52 4.56 -0.86
N THR A 90 16.25 4.94 -1.92
CA THR A 90 17.17 4.03 -2.61
C THR A 90 18.36 3.66 -1.72
N LYS A 91 18.91 4.62 -0.98
CA LYS A 91 20.02 4.37 -0.05
C LYS A 91 19.64 3.49 1.13
N SER A 92 18.40 3.59 1.62
CA SER A 92 17.91 2.80 2.76
C SER A 92 17.23 1.48 2.37
N LEU A 93 17.16 1.17 1.09
CA LEU A 93 16.36 0.03 0.59
C LEU A 93 16.82 -1.32 1.16
N SER A 94 18.14 -1.52 1.34
CA SER A 94 18.71 -2.74 1.92
C SER A 94 18.19 -3.04 3.33
N ASP A 95 17.80 -2.01 4.07
CA ASP A 95 17.41 -2.13 5.46
C ASP A 95 15.88 -2.10 5.62
N VAL A 96 15.21 -1.30 4.80
CA VAL A 96 13.75 -1.09 4.89
C VAL A 96 12.98 -2.37 4.57
N GLY A 97 13.30 -3.07 3.49
CA GLY A 97 12.61 -4.30 3.10
C GLY A 97 12.63 -5.37 4.20
N PRO A 98 13.81 -5.77 4.70
CA PRO A 98 13.93 -6.71 5.83
C PRO A 98 13.22 -6.23 7.10
N THR A 99 13.31 -4.94 7.43
CA THR A 99 12.62 -4.37 8.60
C THR A 99 11.11 -4.52 8.48
N LEU A 100 10.53 -4.14 7.35
CA LEU A 100 9.08 -4.26 7.11
C LEU A 100 8.62 -5.73 7.16
N THR A 101 9.40 -6.65 6.61
CA THR A 101 9.13 -8.09 6.69
C THR A 101 9.17 -8.59 8.14
N ALA A 102 10.12 -8.12 8.94
CA ALA A 102 10.21 -8.49 10.35
C ALA A 102 9.00 -7.98 11.16
N LEU A 103 8.57 -6.73 10.94
CA LEU A 103 7.38 -6.15 11.59
C LEU A 103 6.10 -6.91 11.21
N GLU A 104 5.94 -7.25 9.94
CA GLU A 104 4.82 -8.06 9.44
C GLU A 104 4.80 -9.45 10.07
N THR A 105 5.95 -10.12 10.09
CA THR A 105 6.10 -11.44 10.70
C THR A 105 5.79 -11.41 12.19
N GLN A 106 6.26 -10.38 12.89
CA GLN A 106 5.99 -10.17 14.31
C GLN A 106 4.48 -10.02 14.56
N PHE A 107 3.81 -9.17 13.77
CA PHE A 107 2.36 -8.98 13.86
C PHE A 107 1.62 -10.30 13.65
N LYS A 108 1.87 -10.97 12.52
CA LYS A 108 1.20 -12.23 12.17
C LYS A 108 1.42 -13.29 13.25
N THR A 109 2.66 -13.44 13.73
CA THR A 109 3.00 -14.43 14.77
C THR A 109 2.28 -14.18 16.09
N LYS A 110 2.26 -12.92 16.55
CA LYS A 110 1.61 -12.57 17.82
C LYS A 110 0.11 -12.64 17.73
N PHE A 111 -0.45 -12.10 16.67
CA PHE A 111 -1.89 -12.01 16.49
C PHE A 111 -2.52 -13.40 16.26
N SER A 112 -1.91 -14.26 15.45
CA SER A 112 -2.39 -15.62 15.21
C SER A 112 -2.29 -16.55 16.42
N LYS A 113 -1.38 -16.28 17.38
CA LYS A 113 -1.33 -17.04 18.64
C LYS A 113 -2.53 -16.77 19.56
N GLN A 114 -3.09 -15.58 19.46
CA GLN A 114 -4.21 -15.15 20.32
C GLN A 114 -5.57 -15.38 19.63
N HIS A 115 -5.59 -15.42 18.31
CA HIS A 115 -6.83 -15.45 17.52
C HIS A 115 -6.70 -16.46 16.38
N THR A 116 -7.54 -17.48 16.40
CA THR A 116 -7.51 -18.59 15.43
C THR A 116 -8.45 -18.41 14.25
N ASN A 117 -9.45 -17.52 14.36
CA ASN A 117 -10.45 -17.31 13.32
C ASN A 117 -10.19 -16.00 12.55
N ILE A 118 -8.99 -15.88 11.98
CA ILE A 118 -8.56 -14.73 11.17
C ILE A 118 -8.07 -15.20 9.81
N ILE A 119 -8.20 -14.35 8.79
CA ILE A 119 -7.78 -14.67 7.43
C ILE A 119 -6.83 -13.58 6.94
N TYR A 120 -5.61 -13.96 6.58
CA TYR A 120 -4.69 -13.09 5.86
C TYR A 120 -4.95 -13.22 4.37
N ASN A 121 -5.27 -12.11 3.71
CA ASN A 121 -5.57 -12.10 2.29
C ASN A 121 -4.30 -11.85 1.46
N GLY A 122 -4.17 -12.54 0.34
CA GLY A 122 -3.05 -12.42 -0.57
C GLY A 122 -2.12 -13.62 -0.55
N PHE A 123 -0.94 -13.46 -1.14
CA PHE A 123 0.09 -14.52 -1.21
C PHE A 123 1.17 -14.27 -0.16
N GLU A 124 1.72 -15.34 0.41
CA GLU A 124 2.78 -15.25 1.40
C GLU A 124 4.11 -14.76 0.80
N ASP A 125 4.45 -15.23 -0.41
CA ASP A 125 5.77 -15.01 -1.00
C ASP A 125 5.86 -13.82 -1.96
N ASN A 126 4.73 -13.35 -2.52
CA ASN A 126 4.71 -12.33 -3.57
C ASN A 126 3.80 -11.16 -3.20
N HIS A 127 4.19 -10.39 -2.20
CA HIS A 127 3.49 -9.18 -1.78
C HIS A 127 4.47 -8.07 -1.37
N LEU A 128 3.96 -6.86 -1.17
CA LEU A 128 4.75 -5.76 -0.64
C LEU A 128 5.03 -5.98 0.86
N PRO A 129 6.30 -5.95 1.31
CA PRO A 129 6.61 -6.10 2.72
C PRO A 129 5.94 -5.00 3.57
N GLY A 130 5.47 -5.39 4.76
CA GLY A 130 4.78 -4.49 5.69
C GLY A 130 3.34 -4.17 5.32
N LEU A 131 2.76 -4.83 4.31
CA LEU A 131 1.37 -4.69 3.94
C LEU A 131 0.58 -5.92 4.35
N ILE A 132 -0.35 -5.77 5.27
CA ILE A 132 -1.21 -6.84 5.78
C ILE A 132 -2.66 -6.52 5.41
N SER A 133 -3.32 -7.42 4.69
CA SER A 133 -4.77 -7.42 4.50
C SER A 133 -5.37 -8.49 5.39
N LEU A 134 -6.15 -8.09 6.38
CA LEU A 134 -6.64 -8.94 7.45
C LEU A 134 -8.16 -8.93 7.49
N THR A 135 -8.79 -10.08 7.29
CA THR A 135 -10.23 -10.29 7.52
C THR A 135 -10.44 -10.88 8.90
N ILE A 136 -11.34 -10.27 9.67
CA ILE A 136 -11.72 -10.72 11.01
C ILE A 136 -13.21 -11.05 10.96
N PRO A 137 -13.58 -12.33 10.74
CA PRO A 137 -14.97 -12.72 10.61
C PRO A 137 -15.82 -12.32 11.82
N GLY A 138 -16.95 -11.68 11.55
CA GLY A 138 -17.89 -11.23 12.57
C GLY A 138 -17.64 -9.81 13.10
N ILE A 139 -16.55 -9.14 12.72
CA ILE A 139 -16.26 -7.78 13.15
C ILE A 139 -16.25 -6.84 11.93
N ALA A 140 -17.14 -5.87 11.92
CA ALA A 140 -17.20 -4.88 10.85
C ALA A 140 -15.95 -3.99 10.86
N SER A 141 -15.38 -3.73 9.69
CA SER A 141 -14.12 -2.97 9.55
C SER A 141 -14.23 -1.53 10.04
N ASP A 142 -15.41 -0.91 9.99
CA ASP A 142 -15.64 0.44 10.51
C ASP A 142 -15.51 0.51 12.03
N LEU A 143 -16.01 -0.49 12.76
CA LEU A 143 -15.82 -0.59 14.20
C LEU A 143 -14.35 -0.72 14.57
N LEU A 144 -13.60 -1.55 13.81
CA LEU A 144 -12.16 -1.68 13.98
C LEU A 144 -11.44 -0.36 13.73
N LEU A 145 -11.80 0.37 12.66
CA LEU A 145 -11.20 1.66 12.35
C LEU A 145 -11.43 2.67 13.46
N ILE A 146 -12.68 2.81 13.93
CA ILE A 146 -13.02 3.76 15.00
C ILE A 146 -12.28 3.41 16.30
N HIS A 147 -12.24 2.14 16.66
CA HIS A 147 -11.53 1.70 17.87
C HIS A 147 -10.03 1.98 17.78
N LEU A 148 -9.39 1.60 16.68
CA LEU A 148 -7.96 1.81 16.50
C LEU A 148 -7.59 3.29 16.39
N ASP A 149 -8.44 4.11 15.76
CA ASP A 149 -8.24 5.56 15.70
C ASP A 149 -8.29 6.21 17.09
N ASN A 150 -9.17 5.77 17.98
CA ASN A 150 -9.22 6.18 19.38
C ASN A 150 -7.94 5.81 20.15
N GLU A 151 -7.26 4.74 19.75
CA GLU A 151 -5.96 4.32 20.28
C GLU A 151 -4.78 4.98 19.54
N ASN A 152 -5.03 5.97 18.68
CA ASN A 152 -4.05 6.64 17.82
C ASN A 152 -3.35 5.70 16.82
N ILE A 153 -4.03 4.67 16.37
CA ILE A 153 -3.55 3.69 15.40
C ILE A 153 -4.34 3.86 14.10
N ALA A 154 -3.68 4.40 13.07
CA ALA A 154 -4.27 4.61 11.76
C ALA A 154 -4.17 3.35 10.88
N VAL A 155 -5.32 2.81 10.48
CA VAL A 155 -5.43 1.71 9.51
C VAL A 155 -6.43 2.08 8.42
N SER A 156 -6.61 1.22 7.42
CA SER A 156 -7.59 1.46 6.34
C SER A 156 -8.54 0.29 6.19
N SER A 157 -9.79 0.56 5.84
CA SER A 157 -10.73 -0.44 5.32
C SER A 157 -10.78 -0.37 3.80
N GLY A 158 -10.99 -1.49 3.13
CA GLY A 158 -11.24 -1.57 1.69
C GLY A 158 -10.22 -0.82 0.82
N SER A 159 -10.69 -0.15 -0.23
CA SER A 159 -9.87 0.77 -1.04
C SER A 159 -9.86 2.15 -0.37
N ALA A 160 -8.68 2.65 -0.02
CA ALA A 160 -8.47 3.96 0.62
C ALA A 160 -8.99 5.17 -0.19
N CYS A 161 -9.48 4.94 -1.42
CA CYS A 161 -9.91 5.99 -2.35
C CYS A 161 -11.41 6.30 -2.33
N SER A 162 -12.24 5.53 -1.63
CA SER A 162 -13.67 5.80 -1.51
C SER A 162 -13.94 6.68 -0.29
N ALA A 163 -13.70 7.99 -0.43
CA ALA A 163 -13.98 8.97 0.61
C ALA A 163 -15.49 8.96 0.94
N GLY A 164 -15.83 8.54 2.13
CA GLY A 164 -17.14 8.78 2.74
C GLY A 164 -18.16 7.64 2.72
N THR A 165 -17.93 6.53 2.01
CA THR A 165 -18.83 5.36 2.07
C THR A 165 -18.00 4.08 2.18
N ILE A 166 -18.28 3.27 3.20
CA ILE A 166 -17.66 1.95 3.33
C ILE A 166 -18.29 1.03 2.29
N SER A 167 -17.55 0.77 1.23
CA SER A 167 -17.96 -0.13 0.16
C SER A 167 -16.93 -1.26 0.00
N PRO A 168 -17.37 -2.47 -0.40
CA PRO A 168 -16.46 -3.57 -0.64
C PRO A 168 -15.36 -3.19 -1.65
N SER A 169 -14.11 -3.53 -1.33
CA SER A 169 -12.97 -3.32 -2.21
C SER A 169 -13.13 -4.14 -3.50
N SER A 170 -13.04 -3.47 -4.65
CA SER A 170 -13.05 -4.16 -5.94
C SER A 170 -11.88 -5.13 -6.11
N VAL A 171 -10.75 -4.86 -5.46
CA VAL A 171 -9.56 -5.74 -5.45
C VAL A 171 -9.87 -7.03 -4.72
N LEU A 172 -10.37 -6.97 -3.49
CA LEU A 172 -10.72 -8.15 -2.70
C LEU A 172 -11.84 -8.97 -3.39
N LYS A 173 -12.80 -8.28 -4.00
CA LYS A 173 -13.85 -8.92 -4.80
C LYS A 173 -13.28 -9.67 -6.02
N ALA A 174 -12.32 -9.08 -6.72
CA ALA A 174 -11.63 -9.74 -7.84
C ALA A 174 -10.78 -10.94 -7.39
N MET A 175 -10.35 -10.97 -6.12
CA MET A 175 -9.67 -12.11 -5.49
C MET A 175 -10.65 -13.19 -5.01
N GLY A 176 -11.95 -13.03 -5.19
CA GLY A 176 -12.97 -14.00 -4.79
C GLY A 176 -13.46 -13.88 -3.35
N ILE A 177 -13.09 -12.81 -2.65
CA ILE A 177 -13.53 -12.54 -1.27
C ILE A 177 -14.95 -12.01 -1.32
N SER A 178 -15.85 -12.61 -0.53
CA SER A 178 -17.26 -12.23 -0.48
C SER A 178 -17.44 -10.79 0.02
N ASP A 179 -18.53 -10.13 -0.36
CA ASP A 179 -18.82 -8.76 0.07
C ASP A 179 -18.89 -8.65 1.61
N LYS A 180 -19.40 -9.69 2.29
CA LYS A 180 -19.41 -9.77 3.75
C LYS A 180 -17.99 -9.75 4.33
N GLN A 181 -17.14 -10.68 3.93
CA GLN A 181 -15.75 -10.74 4.39
C GLN A 181 -14.96 -9.48 4.03
N ASN A 182 -15.27 -8.88 2.90
CA ASN A 182 -14.66 -7.64 2.44
C ASN A 182 -14.95 -6.48 3.42
N LEU A 183 -16.19 -6.37 3.92
CA LEU A 183 -16.59 -5.40 4.94
C LEU A 183 -16.05 -5.72 6.35
N GLU A 184 -15.50 -6.91 6.54
CA GLU A 184 -14.83 -7.38 7.76
C GLU A 184 -13.29 -7.32 7.61
N THR A 185 -12.78 -6.64 6.57
CA THR A 185 -11.36 -6.60 6.23
C THR A 185 -10.76 -5.22 6.47
N ILE A 186 -9.63 -5.18 7.17
CA ILE A 186 -8.78 -4.00 7.31
C ILE A 186 -7.45 -4.22 6.60
N ARG A 187 -6.78 -3.09 6.28
CA ARG A 187 -5.43 -3.08 5.76
C ARG A 187 -4.52 -2.32 6.72
N ILE A 188 -3.51 -3.02 7.21
CA ILE A 188 -2.42 -2.46 8.01
C ILE A 188 -1.24 -2.24 7.08
N SER A 189 -0.60 -1.07 7.16
CA SER A 189 0.54 -0.72 6.32
C SER A 189 1.64 -0.12 7.18
N ALA A 190 2.73 -0.86 7.36
CA ALA A 190 3.90 -0.36 8.05
C ALA A 190 4.79 0.47 7.09
N GLY A 191 5.44 1.47 7.63
CA GLY A 191 6.46 2.29 6.98
C GLY A 191 7.85 2.10 7.64
N ARG A 192 8.87 2.73 7.06
CA ARG A 192 10.27 2.62 7.50
C ARG A 192 10.51 3.08 8.95
N ASP A 193 9.65 3.95 9.47
CA ASP A 193 9.81 4.56 10.79
C ASP A 193 9.01 3.80 11.87
N ASN A 194 8.22 2.77 11.50
CA ASN A 194 7.49 1.96 12.45
C ASN A 194 8.43 1.01 13.21
N THR A 195 8.04 0.69 14.44
CA THR A 195 8.84 -0.06 15.41
C THR A 195 8.15 -1.34 15.87
N SER A 196 8.95 -2.26 16.42
CA SER A 196 8.45 -3.48 17.07
C SER A 196 7.49 -3.19 18.24
N THR A 197 7.69 -2.07 18.95
CA THR A 197 6.80 -1.64 20.03
C THR A 197 5.43 -1.25 19.51
N GLU A 198 5.35 -0.50 18.41
CA GLU A 198 4.08 -0.13 17.78
C GLU A 198 3.31 -1.35 17.26
N VAL A 199 4.02 -2.37 16.74
CA VAL A 199 3.36 -3.64 16.38
C VAL A 199 2.70 -4.28 17.59
N ASN A 200 3.35 -4.25 18.78
CA ASN A 200 2.74 -4.77 20.01
C ASN A 200 1.49 -3.97 20.39
N GLN A 201 1.56 -2.65 20.31
CA GLN A 201 0.42 -1.77 20.58
C GLN A 201 -0.78 -2.09 19.68
N VAL A 202 -0.56 -2.31 18.39
CA VAL A 202 -1.64 -2.71 17.46
C VAL A 202 -2.27 -4.04 17.88
N VAL A 203 -1.45 -5.05 18.22
CA VAL A 203 -1.94 -6.36 18.66
C VAL A 203 -2.74 -6.23 19.97
N GLU A 204 -2.23 -5.48 20.93
CA GLU A 204 -2.89 -5.23 22.22
C GLU A 204 -4.21 -4.49 22.06
N ALA A 205 -4.26 -3.46 21.22
CA ALA A 205 -5.48 -2.69 20.95
C ALA A 205 -6.56 -3.52 20.24
N MET A 206 -6.19 -4.46 19.37
CA MET A 206 -7.14 -5.31 18.65
C MET A 206 -7.67 -6.47 19.51
N THR A 207 -6.91 -6.97 20.46
CA THR A 207 -7.24 -8.16 21.24
C THR A 207 -8.59 -8.08 21.96
N PRO A 208 -8.97 -6.99 22.65
CA PRO A 208 -10.24 -6.93 23.37
C PRO A 208 -11.48 -7.07 22.48
N LEU A 209 -11.38 -6.65 21.22
CA LEU A 209 -12.49 -6.74 20.26
C LEU A 209 -12.75 -8.18 19.77
N LEU A 210 -11.79 -9.07 19.95
CA LEU A 210 -11.79 -10.43 19.44
C LEU A 210 -12.10 -11.47 20.51
N LEU A 211 -12.05 -11.06 21.77
CA LEU A 211 -12.49 -11.93 22.87
C LEU A 211 -14.00 -12.04 22.81
N PRO A 212 -14.60 -13.25 22.80
CA PRO A 212 -16.04 -13.40 23.01
C PRO A 212 -16.38 -12.68 24.32
N SER A 213 -17.43 -11.90 24.31
CA SER A 213 -18.01 -11.35 25.55
C SER A 213 -18.37 -12.53 26.46
N LEU A 214 -17.53 -12.79 27.45
CA LEU A 214 -17.73 -13.86 28.46
C LEU A 214 -18.90 -13.54 29.41
N GLU A 215 -19.70 -12.52 29.10
CA GLU A 215 -20.79 -12.06 29.95
C GLU A 215 -22.15 -12.02 29.22
N MET A 216 -22.58 -13.12 28.63
CA MET A 216 -24.01 -13.36 28.32
C MET A 216 -24.34 -14.85 28.30
N GLN A 217 -23.96 -15.55 29.37
CA GLN A 217 -24.52 -16.86 29.72
C GLN A 217 -24.77 -16.90 31.24
N ASP A 218 -25.68 -16.07 31.68
CA ASP A 218 -26.38 -16.28 32.94
C ASP A 218 -27.64 -15.40 32.93
N GLU A 219 -28.72 -15.92 32.33
CA GLU A 219 -30.13 -15.79 32.78
C GLU A 219 -31.01 -16.76 32.00
#